data_23987cad98bf3a843ded6450d6eb723b
#
_entry.id   23987cad98bf3a843ded6450d6eb723b
#
_cell.length_a   1.000
_cell.length_b   1.000
_cell.length_c   1.000
_cell.angle_alpha   90.00
_cell.angle_beta   90.00
_cell.angle_gamma   90.00
#
_symmetry.space_group_name_H-M   'P 1'
#
loop_
_entity.id
_entity.type
_entity.pdbx_description
1 polymer ?
#
loop_
_entity_poly.entity_id
_entity_poly.type
_entity_poly.pdbx_seq_one_letter_code
_entity_poly.pdbx_strand_id
1 'polypeptide(L)'
;MSSEVTVKPLPRRGRLAVAGLLALGLVALGYTIVNLSTRKADEGIVHVAGIGQAQELFGGVPQEGDRLGSDDAPVTIQVFNDVQCSSCRDDFLETIPELMEKYVRPGDVKLLYRHYSNAETPQELGFYGAEAAADQGYGWQYVYLFFRTQEEAQRFTSQSAFGDFSKSIAGGVEELDIEEWEQDIEANGGSDGAIQQRLEGYEELGRNLNIRVGQGMVLSGPNGSEILQEGPSLREVEKAIAAVE
;
A
#
# COMPACT_ATOMS: atom_id res chain seq x y z
N MET A 1 72.37 7.38 4.31
CA MET A 1 72.34 8.01 2.97
C MET A 1 70.89 8.13 2.59
N SER A 2 70.32 9.31 2.84
CA SER A 2 68.92 9.60 2.44
C SER A 2 68.97 10.21 1.04
N SER A 3 68.40 9.48 0.06
CA SER A 3 68.26 9.98 -1.30
C SER A 3 67.04 10.94 -1.33
N GLU A 4 67.29 12.23 -1.40
CA GLU A 4 66.26 13.23 -1.71
C GLU A 4 65.77 13.06 -3.15
N VAL A 5 64.52 12.72 -3.31
CA VAL A 5 63.83 12.69 -4.61
C VAL A 5 63.51 14.10 -5.04
N THR A 6 64.30 14.69 -5.90
CA THR A 6 64.08 16.02 -6.46
C THR A 6 63.01 15.92 -7.57
N VAL A 7 61.78 16.33 -7.26
CA VAL A 7 60.69 16.39 -8.25
C VAL A 7 60.87 17.67 -9.11
N LYS A 8 61.15 17.50 -10.38
CA LYS A 8 61.31 18.60 -11.34
C LYS A 8 59.97 19.28 -11.62
N PRO A 9 59.87 20.60 -11.46
CA PRO A 9 58.57 21.29 -11.65
C PRO A 9 58.12 21.23 -13.13
N LEU A 10 56.83 20.91 -13.35
CA LEU A 10 56.20 20.88 -14.64
C LEU A 10 56.29 22.24 -15.39
N PRO A 11 56.51 22.24 -16.73
CA PRO A 11 56.50 23.45 -17.53
C PRO A 11 55.12 24.17 -17.45
N ARG A 12 55.12 25.50 -17.61
CA ARG A 12 53.93 26.35 -17.42
C ARG A 12 52.71 25.88 -18.18
N ARG A 13 52.87 25.29 -19.38
CA ARG A 13 51.77 24.67 -20.18
C ARG A 13 51.24 23.39 -19.55
N GLY A 14 52.10 22.57 -18.94
CA GLY A 14 51.66 21.36 -18.20
C GLY A 14 50.88 21.69 -16.91
N ARG A 15 51.21 22.77 -16.22
CA ARG A 15 50.49 23.24 -15.02
C ARG A 15 49.06 23.70 -15.37
N LEU A 16 48.87 24.38 -16.51
CA LEU A 16 47.58 24.82 -17.00
C LEU A 16 46.70 23.62 -17.44
N ALA A 17 47.30 22.61 -18.08
CA ALA A 17 46.59 21.39 -18.46
C ALA A 17 46.13 20.59 -17.24
N VAL A 18 46.98 20.45 -16.22
CA VAL A 18 46.64 19.76 -14.97
C VAL A 18 45.55 20.52 -14.21
N ALA A 19 45.64 21.87 -14.13
CA ALA A 19 44.61 22.68 -13.51
C ALA A 19 43.26 22.59 -14.22
N GLY A 20 43.26 22.54 -15.57
CA GLY A 20 42.06 22.32 -16.37
C GLY A 20 41.40 20.95 -16.16
N LEU A 21 42.20 19.89 -16.07
CA LEU A 21 41.72 18.53 -15.78
C LEU A 21 41.14 18.39 -14.37
N LEU A 22 41.76 19.04 -13.38
CA LEU A 22 41.27 19.09 -12.00
C LEU A 22 39.94 19.85 -11.92
N ALA A 23 39.82 20.99 -12.62
CA ALA A 23 38.59 21.77 -12.67
C ALA A 23 37.44 20.97 -13.33
N LEU A 24 37.72 20.29 -14.44
CA LEU A 24 36.74 19.40 -15.09
C LEU A 24 36.33 18.22 -14.20
N GLY A 25 37.29 17.63 -13.47
CA GLY A 25 37.01 16.57 -12.50
C GLY A 25 36.11 17.03 -11.34
N LEU A 26 36.32 18.23 -10.82
CA LEU A 26 35.50 18.81 -9.76
C LEU A 26 34.08 19.17 -10.26
N VAL A 27 33.95 19.68 -11.49
CA VAL A 27 32.65 19.95 -12.10
C VAL A 27 31.88 18.64 -12.34
N ALA A 28 32.56 17.61 -12.85
CA ALA A 28 31.93 16.29 -13.05
C ALA A 28 31.52 15.65 -11.72
N LEU A 29 32.36 15.75 -10.68
CA LEU A 29 32.03 15.26 -9.34
C LEU A 29 30.85 16.04 -8.73
N GLY A 30 30.84 17.36 -8.86
CA GLY A 30 29.74 18.22 -8.42
C GLY A 30 28.42 17.87 -9.13
N TYR A 31 28.48 17.66 -10.44
CA TYR A 31 27.32 17.24 -11.24
C TYR A 31 26.78 15.87 -10.83
N THR A 32 27.67 14.89 -10.58
CA THR A 32 27.26 13.56 -10.10
C THR A 32 26.67 13.62 -8.69
N ILE A 33 27.23 14.41 -7.77
CA ILE A 33 26.70 14.56 -6.41
C ILE A 33 25.31 15.21 -6.45
N VAL A 34 25.14 16.29 -7.24
CA VAL A 34 23.84 16.96 -7.39
C VAL A 34 22.81 16.01 -8.01
N ASN A 35 23.16 15.29 -9.09
CA ASN A 35 22.24 14.34 -9.70
C ASN A 35 21.86 13.15 -8.77
N LEU A 36 22.81 12.65 -7.99
CA LEU A 36 22.52 11.60 -7.00
C LEU A 36 21.64 12.12 -5.86
N SER A 37 21.87 13.37 -5.44
CA SER A 37 21.05 14.00 -4.38
C SER A 37 19.64 14.31 -4.88
N THR A 38 19.49 14.81 -6.12
CA THR A 38 18.15 15.05 -6.71
C THR A 38 17.41 13.77 -6.98
N ARG A 39 18.07 12.70 -7.45
CA ARG A 39 17.43 11.39 -7.62
C ARG A 39 16.94 10.81 -6.29
N LYS A 40 17.74 10.87 -5.22
CA LYS A 40 17.30 10.44 -3.89
C LYS A 40 16.14 11.27 -3.34
N ALA A 41 16.11 12.58 -3.63
CA ALA A 41 15.00 13.45 -3.21
C ALA A 41 13.71 13.14 -4.00
N ASP A 42 13.84 12.72 -5.27
CA ASP A 42 12.70 12.37 -6.11
C ASP A 42 12.15 10.95 -5.81
N GLU A 43 13.02 10.05 -5.34
CA GLU A 43 12.62 8.70 -4.88
C GLU A 43 11.82 8.73 -3.57
N GLY A 44 11.89 9.81 -2.78
CA GLY A 44 11.18 9.96 -1.50
C GLY A 44 9.83 10.68 -1.59
N ILE A 45 9.49 11.31 -2.73
CA ILE A 45 8.20 11.99 -2.89
C ILE A 45 7.19 11.04 -3.51
N VAL A 46 6.15 10.70 -2.76
CA VAL A 46 5.01 9.92 -3.23
C VAL A 46 3.84 10.86 -3.50
N HIS A 47 3.32 10.84 -4.71
CA HIS A 47 2.10 11.53 -5.07
C HIS A 47 0.90 10.62 -4.81
N VAL A 48 0.33 10.70 -3.61
CA VAL A 48 -0.85 9.90 -3.25
C VAL A 48 -2.04 10.33 -4.08
N ALA A 49 -2.52 9.40 -4.92
CA ALA A 49 -3.63 9.65 -5.81
C ALA A 49 -4.97 9.30 -5.13
N GLY A 50 -6.01 10.10 -5.39
CA GLY A 50 -7.38 9.75 -5.01
C GLY A 50 -7.82 10.20 -3.62
N ILE A 51 -7.09 11.09 -2.93
CA ILE A 51 -7.43 11.56 -1.58
C ILE A 51 -8.88 12.09 -1.53
N GLY A 52 -9.25 13.03 -2.40
CA GLY A 52 -10.60 13.59 -2.43
C GLY A 52 -11.67 12.54 -2.74
N GLN A 53 -11.37 11.58 -3.64
CA GLN A 53 -12.28 10.49 -3.94
C GLN A 53 -12.45 9.53 -2.75
N ALA A 54 -11.39 9.25 -1.98
CA ALA A 54 -11.48 8.44 -0.77
C ALA A 54 -12.37 9.11 0.28
N GLN A 55 -12.22 10.43 0.49
CA GLN A 55 -13.06 11.20 1.40
C GLN A 55 -14.54 11.17 1.00
N GLU A 56 -14.83 11.37 -0.29
CA GLU A 56 -16.19 11.31 -0.83
C GLU A 56 -16.79 9.91 -0.69
N LEU A 57 -16.01 8.87 -1.05
CA LEU A 57 -16.49 7.49 -1.08
C LEU A 57 -16.74 6.92 0.31
N PHE A 58 -15.87 7.17 1.27
CA PHE A 58 -15.94 6.57 2.61
C PHE A 58 -16.52 7.51 3.67
N GLY A 59 -16.62 8.79 3.38
CA GLY A 59 -17.13 9.79 4.32
C GLY A 59 -18.54 9.47 4.84
N GLY A 60 -18.69 9.49 6.18
CA GLY A 60 -19.95 9.22 6.85
C GLY A 60 -20.42 7.76 6.88
N VAL A 61 -19.63 6.83 6.34
CA VAL A 61 -19.89 5.39 6.43
C VAL A 61 -19.18 4.84 7.66
N PRO A 62 -19.87 4.10 8.57
CA PRO A 62 -19.22 3.50 9.73
C PRO A 62 -18.09 2.55 9.34
N GLN A 63 -16.96 2.66 10.05
CA GLN A 63 -15.85 1.71 9.94
C GLN A 63 -15.39 1.30 11.34
N GLU A 64 -15.08 0.03 11.51
CA GLU A 64 -14.55 -0.52 12.76
C GLU A 64 -13.68 -1.74 12.42
N GLY A 65 -12.39 -1.65 12.71
CA GLY A 65 -11.43 -2.66 12.29
C GLY A 65 -11.48 -2.86 10.77
N ASP A 66 -11.65 -4.08 10.34
CA ASP A 66 -11.74 -4.48 8.93
C ASP A 66 -13.12 -4.24 8.29
N ARG A 67 -14.12 -3.85 9.11
CA ARG A 67 -15.51 -3.66 8.67
C ARG A 67 -15.77 -2.28 8.11
N LEU A 68 -16.51 -2.23 7.02
CA LEU A 68 -17.08 -1.04 6.40
C LEU A 68 -18.59 -1.22 6.25
N GLY A 69 -19.36 -0.26 6.75
CA GLY A 69 -20.83 -0.29 6.75
C GLY A 69 -21.42 -0.61 8.12
N SER A 70 -22.76 -0.67 8.16
CA SER A 70 -23.52 -0.94 9.39
C SER A 70 -23.25 -2.33 9.93
N ASP A 71 -23.03 -2.46 11.25
CA ASP A 71 -22.94 -3.77 11.89
C ASP A 71 -24.24 -4.59 11.78
N ASP A 72 -25.39 -3.90 11.68
CA ASP A 72 -26.71 -4.51 11.55
C ASP A 72 -27.04 -4.94 10.11
N ALA A 73 -26.15 -4.70 9.12
CA ALA A 73 -26.40 -5.08 7.74
C ALA A 73 -26.63 -6.59 7.59
N PRO A 74 -27.71 -7.02 6.93
CA PRO A 74 -28.07 -8.43 6.85
C PRO A 74 -27.10 -9.27 6.00
N VAL A 75 -26.45 -8.65 5.01
CA VAL A 75 -25.49 -9.33 4.14
C VAL A 75 -24.07 -8.88 4.49
N THR A 76 -23.17 -9.84 4.62
CA THR A 76 -21.74 -9.62 4.80
C THR A 76 -20.98 -10.09 3.56
N ILE A 77 -20.11 -9.22 3.01
CA ILE A 77 -19.18 -9.58 1.94
C ILE A 77 -17.75 -9.50 2.49
N GLN A 78 -17.08 -10.64 2.56
CA GLN A 78 -15.65 -10.69 2.83
C GLN A 78 -14.90 -10.56 1.51
N VAL A 79 -14.08 -9.51 1.39
CA VAL A 79 -13.28 -9.18 0.21
C VAL A 79 -11.85 -9.64 0.44
N PHE A 80 -11.47 -10.75 -0.17
CA PHE A 80 -10.09 -11.26 -0.14
C PHE A 80 -9.30 -10.59 -1.25
N ASN A 81 -8.21 -9.92 -0.88
CA ASN A 81 -7.48 -9.11 -1.84
C ASN A 81 -5.99 -8.98 -1.47
N ASP A 82 -5.15 -8.82 -2.48
CA ASP A 82 -3.73 -8.55 -2.34
C ASP A 82 -3.42 -7.14 -2.87
N VAL A 83 -2.98 -6.24 -2.01
CA VAL A 83 -2.66 -4.85 -2.39
C VAL A 83 -1.51 -4.75 -3.42
N GLN A 84 -0.74 -5.82 -3.64
CA GLN A 84 0.33 -5.87 -4.63
C GLN A 84 -0.16 -6.29 -6.02
N CYS A 85 -1.32 -6.92 -6.09
CA CYS A 85 -1.87 -7.50 -7.31
C CYS A 85 -2.53 -6.40 -8.17
N SER A 86 -2.10 -6.23 -9.41
CA SER A 86 -2.65 -5.19 -10.30
C SER A 86 -4.07 -5.48 -10.78
N SER A 87 -4.42 -6.74 -11.03
CA SER A 87 -5.80 -7.11 -11.36
C SER A 87 -6.74 -6.92 -10.17
N CYS A 88 -6.27 -7.20 -8.95
CA CYS A 88 -7.02 -6.95 -7.74
C CYS A 88 -7.33 -5.45 -7.55
N ARG A 89 -6.36 -4.58 -7.89
CA ARG A 89 -6.57 -3.13 -7.92
C ARG A 89 -7.71 -2.75 -8.86
N ASP A 90 -7.65 -3.22 -10.09
CA ASP A 90 -8.60 -2.84 -11.13
C ASP A 90 -10.01 -3.25 -10.72
N ASP A 91 -10.20 -4.49 -10.26
CA ASP A 91 -11.49 -5.01 -9.79
C ASP A 91 -11.98 -4.27 -8.52
N PHE A 92 -11.08 -3.98 -7.57
CA PHE A 92 -11.43 -3.25 -6.35
C PHE A 92 -11.92 -1.83 -6.68
N LEU A 93 -11.17 -1.11 -7.52
CA LEU A 93 -11.50 0.27 -7.89
C LEU A 93 -12.75 0.39 -8.77
N GLU A 94 -13.13 -0.68 -9.48
CA GLU A 94 -14.37 -0.75 -10.26
C GLU A 94 -15.57 -1.16 -9.39
N THR A 95 -15.40 -2.19 -8.56
CA THR A 95 -16.51 -2.84 -7.87
C THR A 95 -16.88 -2.18 -6.54
N ILE A 96 -15.88 -1.81 -5.72
CA ILE A 96 -16.15 -1.27 -4.37
C ILE A 96 -16.95 0.04 -4.39
N PRO A 97 -16.63 1.04 -5.24
CA PRO A 97 -17.43 2.27 -5.28
C PRO A 97 -18.91 2.03 -5.59
N GLU A 98 -19.21 1.12 -6.50
CA GLU A 98 -20.58 0.77 -6.85
C GLU A 98 -21.32 0.03 -5.71
N LEU A 99 -20.63 -0.89 -5.03
CA LEU A 99 -21.19 -1.56 -3.85
C LEU A 99 -21.45 -0.58 -2.71
N MET A 100 -20.55 0.40 -2.52
CA MET A 100 -20.71 1.44 -1.52
C MET A 100 -22.02 2.20 -1.72
N GLU A 101 -22.25 2.71 -2.90
CA GLU A 101 -23.43 3.55 -3.21
C GLU A 101 -24.74 2.73 -3.20
N LYS A 102 -24.71 1.51 -3.74
CA LYS A 102 -25.92 0.73 -3.93
C LYS A 102 -26.37 -0.04 -2.68
N TYR A 103 -25.44 -0.47 -1.85
CA TYR A 103 -25.72 -1.45 -0.79
C TYR A 103 -25.16 -1.08 0.59
N VAL A 104 -23.93 -0.54 0.64
CA VAL A 104 -23.28 -0.27 1.93
C VAL A 104 -23.87 0.98 2.60
N ARG A 105 -24.01 2.08 1.86
CA ARG A 105 -24.62 3.32 2.36
C ARG A 105 -26.09 3.13 2.77
N PRO A 106 -26.92 2.38 2.01
CA PRO A 106 -28.27 2.04 2.45
C PRO A 106 -28.33 1.15 3.70
N GLY A 107 -27.25 0.41 4.01
CA GLY A 107 -27.18 -0.48 5.16
C GLY A 107 -27.59 -1.92 4.87
N ASP A 108 -27.74 -2.29 3.61
CA ASP A 108 -28.11 -3.65 3.19
C ASP A 108 -26.92 -4.60 3.24
N VAL A 109 -25.71 -4.09 3.02
CA VAL A 109 -24.44 -4.85 2.98
C VAL A 109 -23.40 -4.20 3.89
N LYS A 110 -22.61 -5.05 4.56
CA LYS A 110 -21.33 -4.67 5.17
C LYS A 110 -20.19 -5.41 4.47
N LEU A 111 -19.06 -4.74 4.35
CA LEU A 111 -17.85 -5.30 3.77
C LEU A 111 -16.83 -5.59 4.87
N LEU A 112 -16.09 -6.69 4.74
CA LEU A 112 -14.94 -7.04 5.57
C LEU A 112 -13.72 -7.22 4.67
N TYR A 113 -12.65 -6.46 4.91
CA TYR A 113 -11.42 -6.61 4.13
C TYR A 113 -10.57 -7.75 4.68
N ARG A 114 -10.02 -8.58 3.78
CA ARG A 114 -9.17 -9.72 4.12
C ARG A 114 -7.92 -9.66 3.28
N HIS A 115 -6.80 -9.29 3.89
CA HIS A 115 -5.51 -9.41 3.22
C HIS A 115 -5.23 -10.88 2.93
N TYR A 116 -5.01 -11.21 1.67
CA TYR A 116 -4.77 -12.58 1.25
C TYR A 116 -3.71 -12.63 0.14
N SER A 117 -2.47 -12.86 0.55
CA SER A 117 -1.31 -12.98 -0.32
C SER A 117 -0.47 -14.17 0.13
N ASN A 118 0.32 -14.74 -0.79
CA ASN A 118 1.35 -15.72 -0.47
C ASN A 118 2.76 -15.21 -0.79
N ALA A 119 2.92 -13.93 -1.03
CA ALA A 119 4.20 -13.33 -1.36
C ALA A 119 4.89 -12.79 -0.11
N GLU A 120 6.05 -13.36 0.23
CA GLU A 120 6.98 -12.79 1.22
C GLU A 120 7.80 -11.69 0.54
N THR A 121 7.36 -10.44 0.63
CA THR A 121 8.00 -9.30 -0.04
C THR A 121 8.07 -8.07 0.87
N PRO A 122 8.96 -7.09 0.60
CA PRO A 122 8.97 -5.82 1.33
C PRO A 122 7.61 -5.10 1.34
N GLN A 123 6.77 -5.40 0.36
CA GLN A 123 5.44 -4.83 0.19
C GLN A 123 4.41 -5.34 1.23
N GLU A 124 4.74 -6.37 2.02
CA GLU A 124 3.94 -6.79 3.18
C GLU A 124 3.70 -5.65 4.17
N LEU A 125 4.61 -4.68 4.23
CA LEU A 125 4.39 -3.45 5.00
C LEU A 125 3.12 -2.68 4.59
N GLY A 126 2.63 -2.86 3.35
CA GLY A 126 1.34 -2.34 2.91
C GLY A 126 0.17 -2.95 3.68
N PHE A 127 0.25 -4.24 4.03
CA PHE A 127 -0.76 -4.93 4.84
C PHE A 127 -0.72 -4.45 6.29
N TYR A 128 0.47 -4.34 6.89
CA TYR A 128 0.62 -3.79 8.23
C TYR A 128 0.08 -2.36 8.32
N GLY A 129 0.36 -1.54 7.31
CA GLY A 129 -0.14 -0.18 7.25
C GLY A 129 -1.67 -0.11 7.15
N ALA A 130 -2.28 -1.03 6.41
CA ALA A 130 -3.73 -1.10 6.29
C ALA A 130 -4.40 -1.57 7.58
N GLU A 131 -3.82 -2.56 8.27
CA GLU A 131 -4.32 -3.05 9.56
C GLU A 131 -4.20 -2.01 10.67
N ALA A 132 -3.05 -1.30 10.76
CA ALA A 132 -2.87 -0.19 11.69
C ALA A 132 -3.85 0.97 11.41
N ALA A 133 -4.15 1.25 10.15
CA ALA A 133 -5.19 2.21 9.78
C ALA A 133 -6.59 1.69 10.13
N ALA A 134 -6.83 0.39 10.04
CA ALA A 134 -8.10 -0.25 10.41
C ALA A 134 -8.35 -0.16 11.92
N ASP A 135 -7.32 -0.28 12.75
CA ASP A 135 -7.44 -0.14 14.20
C ASP A 135 -7.90 1.28 14.61
N GLN A 136 -7.68 2.29 13.75
CA GLN A 136 -8.24 3.63 13.89
C GLN A 136 -9.55 3.87 13.10
N GLY A 137 -10.07 2.85 12.39
CA GLY A 137 -11.31 2.96 11.59
C GLY A 137 -11.10 3.53 10.18
N TYR A 138 -9.87 3.49 9.63
CA TYR A 138 -9.53 4.06 8.32
C TYR A 138 -8.90 3.04 7.36
N GLY A 139 -8.99 1.75 7.63
CA GLY A 139 -8.36 0.71 6.82
C GLY A 139 -8.80 0.72 5.35
N TRP A 140 -10.10 0.96 5.08
CA TRP A 140 -10.64 1.01 3.73
C TRP A 140 -10.15 2.21 2.91
N GLN A 141 -10.01 3.40 3.55
CA GLN A 141 -9.41 4.58 2.93
C GLN A 141 -7.95 4.31 2.57
N TYR A 142 -7.19 3.71 3.51
CA TYR A 142 -5.79 3.36 3.29
C TYR A 142 -5.64 2.41 2.10
N VAL A 143 -6.40 1.31 2.05
CA VAL A 143 -6.38 0.34 0.95
C VAL A 143 -6.75 0.97 -0.38
N TYR A 144 -7.78 1.82 -0.39
CA TYR A 144 -8.19 2.55 -1.59
C TYR A 144 -7.07 3.45 -2.12
N LEU A 145 -6.46 4.26 -1.26
CA LEU A 145 -5.34 5.13 -1.62
C LEU A 145 -4.12 4.33 -2.07
N PHE A 146 -3.86 3.20 -1.43
CA PHE A 146 -2.79 2.29 -1.83
C PHE A 146 -3.01 1.80 -3.26
N PHE A 147 -4.19 1.30 -3.60
CA PHE A 147 -4.52 0.86 -4.95
C PHE A 147 -4.48 2.00 -5.97
N ARG A 148 -4.95 3.19 -5.61
CA ARG A 148 -4.85 4.39 -6.48
C ARG A 148 -3.41 4.80 -6.77
N THR A 149 -2.47 4.49 -5.88
CA THR A 149 -1.06 4.87 -5.95
C THR A 149 -0.15 3.67 -6.26
N GLN A 150 -0.70 2.47 -6.47
CA GLN A 150 0.04 1.20 -6.58
C GLN A 150 1.15 1.21 -7.63
N GLU A 151 0.98 1.93 -8.75
CA GLU A 151 2.01 2.01 -9.80
C GLU A 151 3.29 2.67 -9.30
N GLU A 152 3.19 3.61 -8.35
CA GLU A 152 4.35 4.22 -7.72
C GLU A 152 5.07 3.26 -6.75
N ALA A 153 4.35 2.31 -6.14
CA ALA A 153 4.91 1.34 -5.21
C ALA A 153 6.08 0.52 -5.81
N GLN A 154 6.06 0.29 -7.13
CA GLN A 154 7.11 -0.46 -7.84
C GLN A 154 8.49 0.23 -7.82
N ARG A 155 8.54 1.53 -7.50
CA ARG A 155 9.79 2.30 -7.36
C ARG A 155 10.50 2.04 -6.02
N PHE A 156 9.79 1.50 -5.04
CA PHE A 156 10.25 1.28 -3.67
C PHE A 156 10.59 -0.20 -3.46
N THR A 157 11.85 -0.56 -3.69
CA THR A 157 12.29 -1.97 -3.71
C THR A 157 12.97 -2.43 -2.42
N SER A 158 13.29 -1.52 -1.50
CA SER A 158 13.80 -1.87 -0.17
C SER A 158 12.71 -1.74 0.89
N GLN A 159 12.82 -2.50 1.96
CA GLN A 159 11.88 -2.44 3.08
C GLN A 159 11.74 -1.03 3.67
N SER A 160 12.85 -0.31 3.85
CA SER A 160 12.82 1.07 4.36
C SER A 160 12.12 2.02 3.40
N ALA A 161 12.45 1.97 2.10
CA ALA A 161 11.83 2.83 1.10
C ALA A 161 10.33 2.53 0.96
N PHE A 162 9.93 1.25 1.07
CA PHE A 162 8.52 0.89 1.06
C PHE A 162 7.79 1.34 2.33
N GLY A 163 8.46 1.39 3.49
CA GLY A 163 7.92 2.00 4.71
C GLY A 163 7.60 3.48 4.50
N ASP A 164 8.49 4.24 3.84
CA ASP A 164 8.25 5.65 3.50
C ASP A 164 7.07 5.81 2.53
N PHE A 165 6.93 4.90 1.56
CA PHE A 165 5.77 4.83 0.66
C PHE A 165 4.48 4.58 1.46
N SER A 166 4.46 3.55 2.30
CA SER A 166 3.33 3.18 3.16
C SER A 166 2.89 4.34 4.07
N LYS A 167 3.87 5.03 4.68
CA LYS A 167 3.62 6.24 5.47
C LYS A 167 3.05 7.40 4.64
N SER A 168 3.46 7.54 3.39
CA SER A 168 2.89 8.55 2.50
C SER A 168 1.43 8.26 2.19
N ILE A 169 1.06 6.99 1.99
CA ILE A 169 -0.36 6.57 1.84
C ILE A 169 -1.15 6.91 3.11
N ALA A 170 -0.63 6.57 4.29
CA ALA A 170 -1.24 6.90 5.57
C ALA A 170 -1.47 8.41 5.73
N GLY A 171 -0.49 9.23 5.34
CA GLY A 171 -0.60 10.69 5.31
C GLY A 171 -1.66 11.26 4.35
N GLY A 172 -2.13 10.46 3.40
CA GLY A 172 -3.26 10.79 2.53
C GLY A 172 -4.64 10.53 3.15
N VAL A 173 -4.71 9.85 4.30
CA VAL A 173 -5.94 9.60 5.05
C VAL A 173 -6.15 10.74 6.06
N GLU A 174 -7.18 11.58 5.86
CA GLU A 174 -7.30 12.90 6.50
C GLU A 174 -7.32 12.88 8.03
N GLU A 175 -7.98 11.92 8.64
CA GLU A 175 -8.19 11.88 10.09
C GLU A 175 -7.32 10.84 10.80
N LEU A 176 -6.41 10.17 10.08
CA LEU A 176 -5.53 9.15 10.64
C LEU A 176 -4.44 9.81 11.50
N ASP A 177 -4.27 9.35 12.72
CA ASP A 177 -3.13 9.72 13.57
C ASP A 177 -1.89 8.93 13.13
N ILE A 178 -0.97 9.62 12.45
CA ILE A 178 0.23 9.00 11.89
C ILE A 178 1.19 8.52 12.98
N GLU A 179 1.26 9.20 14.13
CA GLU A 179 2.14 8.80 15.23
C GLU A 179 1.61 7.50 15.87
N GLU A 180 0.32 7.41 16.12
CA GLU A 180 -0.32 6.19 16.62
C GLU A 180 -0.19 5.04 15.60
N TRP A 181 -0.41 5.32 14.32
CA TRP A 181 -0.26 4.36 13.23
C TRP A 181 1.16 3.77 13.15
N GLU A 182 2.22 4.61 13.28
CA GLU A 182 3.61 4.14 13.32
C GLU A 182 3.89 3.28 14.56
N GLN A 183 3.40 3.73 15.73
CA GLN A 183 3.57 3.00 16.99
C GLN A 183 2.87 1.63 16.95
N ASP A 184 1.71 1.55 16.33
CA ASP A 184 0.98 0.31 16.20
C ASP A 184 1.70 -0.70 15.30
N ILE A 185 2.23 -0.26 14.15
CA ILE A 185 3.05 -1.11 13.29
C ILE A 185 4.31 -1.60 14.02
N GLU A 186 5.00 -0.71 14.77
CA GLU A 186 6.21 -1.08 15.52
C GLU A 186 5.89 -2.10 16.63
N ALA A 187 4.78 -1.91 17.34
CA ALA A 187 4.39 -2.76 18.45
C ALA A 187 3.78 -4.10 18.02
N ASN A 188 2.99 -4.10 16.93
CA ASN A 188 2.11 -5.21 16.56
C ASN A 188 2.43 -5.84 15.20
N GLY A 189 3.38 -5.29 14.42
CA GLY A 189 3.79 -5.82 13.11
C GLY A 189 4.87 -6.92 13.18
N GLY A 190 5.38 -7.24 14.36
CA GLY A 190 6.36 -8.33 14.54
C GLY A 190 5.72 -9.73 14.50
N SER A 191 6.54 -10.79 14.41
CA SER A 191 6.08 -12.19 14.27
C SER A 191 5.06 -12.66 15.31
N ASP A 192 5.07 -12.07 16.51
CA ASP A 192 4.15 -12.39 17.60
C ASP A 192 3.11 -11.28 17.83
N GLY A 193 3.08 -10.27 16.98
CA GLY A 193 2.21 -9.11 17.10
C GLY A 193 0.77 -9.37 16.67
N ALA A 194 -0.15 -8.54 17.15
CA ALA A 194 -1.58 -8.70 16.87
C ALA A 194 -1.92 -8.53 15.39
N ILE A 195 -1.25 -7.61 14.69
CA ILE A 195 -1.42 -7.41 13.23
C ILE A 195 -1.00 -8.67 12.49
N GLN A 196 0.18 -9.22 12.81
CA GLN A 196 0.67 -10.44 12.15
C GLN A 196 -0.29 -11.62 12.37
N GLN A 197 -0.79 -11.79 13.59
CA GLN A 197 -1.76 -12.86 13.89
C GLN A 197 -3.07 -12.68 13.11
N ARG A 198 -3.55 -11.46 12.91
CA ARG A 198 -4.73 -11.18 12.07
C ARG A 198 -4.47 -11.57 10.61
N LEU A 199 -3.33 -11.17 10.06
CA LEU A 199 -2.95 -11.50 8.67
C LEU A 199 -2.86 -13.01 8.46
N GLU A 200 -2.22 -13.75 9.37
CA GLU A 200 -2.17 -15.22 9.35
C GLU A 200 -3.57 -15.85 9.43
N GLY A 201 -4.46 -15.27 10.23
CA GLY A 201 -5.85 -15.69 10.33
C GLY A 201 -6.63 -15.51 9.02
N TYR A 202 -6.40 -14.41 8.29
CA TYR A 202 -7.01 -14.18 6.98
C TYR A 202 -6.50 -15.16 5.93
N GLU A 203 -5.20 -15.46 5.96
CA GLU A 203 -4.61 -16.47 5.08
C GLU A 203 -5.16 -17.88 5.36
N GLU A 204 -5.25 -18.26 6.61
CA GLU A 204 -5.85 -19.55 7.00
C GLU A 204 -7.32 -19.63 6.56
N LEU A 205 -8.08 -18.56 6.79
CA LEU A 205 -9.48 -18.48 6.36
C LEU A 205 -9.60 -18.62 4.84
N GLY A 206 -8.81 -17.89 4.07
CA GLY A 206 -8.81 -17.97 2.60
C GLY A 206 -8.46 -19.37 2.10
N ARG A 207 -7.45 -20.01 2.69
CA ARG A 207 -7.09 -21.41 2.38
C ARG A 207 -8.24 -22.39 2.69
N ASN A 208 -8.87 -22.26 3.86
CA ASN A 208 -9.96 -23.12 4.28
C ASN A 208 -11.20 -23.00 3.41
N LEU A 209 -11.46 -21.80 2.89
CA LEU A 209 -12.56 -21.51 1.95
C LEU A 209 -12.18 -21.80 0.48
N ASN A 210 -10.96 -22.27 0.23
CA ASN A 210 -10.40 -22.48 -1.11
C ASN A 210 -10.49 -21.22 -2.00
N ILE A 211 -10.34 -20.04 -1.40
CA ILE A 211 -10.22 -18.80 -2.17
C ILE A 211 -8.90 -18.85 -2.95
N ARG A 212 -8.92 -18.48 -4.21
CA ARG A 212 -7.70 -18.33 -4.99
C ARG A 212 -6.89 -17.16 -4.43
N VAL A 213 -5.60 -17.36 -4.22
CA VAL A 213 -4.71 -16.33 -3.67
C VAL A 213 -4.82 -15.04 -4.48
N GLY A 214 -4.95 -13.95 -3.74
CA GLY A 214 -4.99 -12.60 -4.28
C GLY A 214 -6.39 -12.08 -4.59
N GLN A 215 -7.41 -12.92 -4.82
CA GLN A 215 -8.67 -12.39 -5.31
C GLN A 215 -9.88 -13.32 -5.12
N GLY A 216 -10.91 -12.84 -4.41
CA GLY A 216 -12.18 -13.52 -4.25
C GLY A 216 -13.10 -12.80 -3.27
N MET A 217 -14.39 -13.18 -3.30
CA MET A 217 -15.38 -12.66 -2.36
C MET A 217 -16.19 -13.82 -1.76
N VAL A 218 -16.49 -13.71 -0.47
CA VAL A 218 -17.41 -14.61 0.23
C VAL A 218 -18.58 -13.80 0.73
N LEU A 219 -19.75 -14.09 0.21
CA LEU A 219 -21.00 -13.46 0.63
C LEU A 219 -21.73 -14.38 1.60
N SER A 220 -22.30 -13.81 2.65
CA SER A 220 -23.13 -14.53 3.60
C SER A 220 -24.30 -13.66 4.05
N GLY A 221 -25.46 -14.27 4.17
CA GLY A 221 -26.71 -13.62 4.57
C GLY A 221 -27.72 -14.62 5.12
N PRO A 222 -28.96 -14.18 5.37
CA PRO A 222 -30.02 -15.03 5.94
C PRO A 222 -30.32 -16.32 5.17
N ASN A 223 -30.14 -16.30 3.83
CA ASN A 223 -30.48 -17.43 2.97
C ASN A 223 -29.27 -18.34 2.62
N GLY A 224 -28.08 -18.07 3.18
CA GLY A 224 -26.91 -18.92 2.97
C GLY A 224 -25.64 -18.17 2.64
N SER A 225 -24.75 -18.80 1.88
CA SER A 225 -23.48 -18.19 1.47
C SER A 225 -23.11 -18.57 0.04
N GLU A 226 -22.40 -17.65 -0.63
CA GLU A 226 -21.86 -17.79 -1.97
C GLU A 226 -20.37 -17.44 -1.98
N ILE A 227 -19.57 -18.17 -2.78
CA ILE A 227 -18.16 -17.88 -2.97
C ILE A 227 -17.93 -17.51 -4.43
N LEU A 228 -17.42 -16.31 -4.66
CA LEU A 228 -17.05 -15.80 -5.96
C LEU A 228 -15.53 -15.75 -6.07
N GLN A 229 -14.98 -16.35 -7.12
CA GLN A 229 -13.53 -16.43 -7.37
C GLN A 229 -13.10 -15.43 -8.43
N GLU A 230 -11.81 -15.08 -8.43
CA GLU A 230 -11.12 -14.43 -9.55
C GLU A 230 -11.67 -13.06 -9.97
N GLY A 231 -11.89 -12.15 -9.00
CA GLY A 231 -12.33 -10.80 -9.32
C GLY A 231 -13.72 -10.76 -9.95
N PRO A 232 -14.76 -11.07 -9.18
CA PRO A 232 -16.10 -11.10 -9.71
C PRO A 232 -16.54 -9.72 -10.21
N SER A 233 -17.18 -9.68 -11.35
CA SER A 233 -17.84 -8.47 -11.84
C SER A 233 -18.94 -8.00 -10.89
N LEU A 234 -19.22 -6.71 -10.88
CA LEU A 234 -20.32 -6.14 -10.08
C LEU A 234 -21.63 -6.92 -10.28
N ARG A 235 -21.96 -7.32 -11.52
CA ARG A 235 -23.17 -8.09 -11.83
C ARG A 235 -23.20 -9.47 -11.15
N GLU A 236 -22.05 -10.13 -11.03
CA GLU A 236 -21.96 -11.41 -10.32
C GLU A 236 -22.14 -11.21 -8.83
N VAL A 237 -21.55 -10.14 -8.26
CA VAL A 237 -21.72 -9.78 -6.85
C VAL A 237 -23.19 -9.43 -6.56
N GLU A 238 -23.84 -8.60 -7.39
CA GLU A 238 -25.27 -8.26 -7.24
C GLU A 238 -26.17 -9.49 -7.27
N LYS A 239 -25.88 -10.44 -8.17
CA LYS A 239 -26.60 -11.70 -8.21
C LYS A 239 -26.39 -12.56 -6.96
N ALA A 240 -25.18 -12.58 -6.43
CA ALA A 240 -24.88 -13.32 -5.20
C ALA A 240 -25.50 -12.65 -3.96
N ILE A 241 -25.53 -11.31 -3.87
CA ILE A 241 -26.26 -10.57 -2.83
C ILE A 241 -27.73 -11.03 -2.84
N ALA A 242 -28.41 -10.94 -3.99
CA ALA A 242 -29.81 -11.35 -4.11
C ALA A 242 -30.08 -12.84 -3.79
N ALA A 243 -29.06 -13.69 -3.88
CA ALA A 243 -29.19 -15.11 -3.54
C ALA A 243 -29.07 -15.38 -2.03
N VAL A 244 -28.32 -14.56 -1.30
CA VAL A 244 -28.07 -14.73 0.14
C VAL A 244 -28.93 -13.84 1.02
N GLU A 245 -29.53 -12.75 0.47
CA GLU A 245 -30.44 -11.82 1.14
C GLU A 245 -31.78 -12.51 1.50
#